data_46ce92da778285682660cd8378151bb6
#
_entry.id   46ce92da778285682660cd8378151bb6
#
_cell.length_a   1.000
_cell.length_b   1.000
_cell.length_c   1.000
_cell.angle_alpha   90.00
_cell.angle_beta   90.00
_cell.angle_gamma   90.00
#
_symmetry.space_group_name_H-M   'P 1'
#
loop_
_entity.id
_entity.type
_entity.pdbx_description
1 polymer ?
#
loop_
_entity_poly.entity_id
_entity_poly.type
_entity_poly.pdbx_seq_one_letter_code
_entity_poly.pdbx_strand_id
1 'polypeptide(L)'
;MSKALDHWVPEYSVRTYHRREATVDQTALWRAATTIRLADTRRLGKLVSWRIPGVHPSQTYHELFRAYPFTVLQETEDLLVSGLCGRIWTLARDYPALADAGAFADWDERGTVRVAFAHWAREREDGTAELCSEARVHAVDTTARLRLKAIWALLGPFERLVGAEPLELAVRRAQGAT
;
A
#
# COMPACT_ATOMS: atom_id res chain seq x y z
N MET A 1 9.72 4.88 9.66
CA MET A 1 10.14 4.50 8.30
C MET A 1 10.26 2.99 8.25
N SER A 2 9.77 2.36 7.18
CA SER A 2 9.85 0.91 7.02
C SER A 2 11.25 0.49 6.56
N LYS A 3 11.99 -0.22 7.41
CA LYS A 3 13.27 -0.83 7.03
C LYS A 3 13.08 -1.88 5.90
N ALA A 4 11.90 -2.51 5.83
CA ALA A 4 11.60 -3.47 4.78
C ALA A 4 11.59 -2.82 3.39
N LEU A 5 11.05 -1.59 3.25
CA LEU A 5 11.08 -0.88 1.96
C LEU A 5 12.48 -0.40 1.56
N ASP A 6 13.42 -0.26 2.50
CA ASP A 6 14.81 0.06 2.17
C ASP A 6 15.50 -1.10 1.43
N HIS A 7 15.03 -2.34 1.65
CA HIS A 7 15.49 -3.51 0.90
C HIS A 7 14.88 -3.56 -0.51
N TRP A 8 13.58 -3.34 -0.64
CA TRP A 8 12.87 -3.53 -1.90
C TRP A 8 12.95 -2.33 -2.86
N VAL A 9 12.88 -1.12 -2.33
CA VAL A 9 12.91 0.14 -3.09
C VAL A 9 13.76 1.16 -2.32
N PRO A 10 15.11 0.97 -2.30
CA PRO A 10 16.02 1.90 -1.59
C PRO A 10 16.02 3.29 -2.23
N GLU A 11 15.94 3.34 -3.57
CA GLU A 11 15.84 4.58 -4.34
C GLU A 11 14.42 4.79 -4.82
N TYR A 12 13.87 5.97 -4.62
CA TYR A 12 12.49 6.28 -5.02
C TYR A 12 12.35 7.71 -5.52
N SER A 13 11.43 7.89 -6.46
CA SER A 13 11.05 9.20 -7.00
C SER A 13 9.90 9.84 -6.20
N VAL A 14 9.09 9.00 -5.57
CA VAL A 14 7.94 9.39 -4.74
C VAL A 14 7.89 8.50 -3.52
N ARG A 15 7.56 9.12 -2.39
CA ARG A 15 7.34 8.45 -1.12
C ARG A 15 6.13 9.04 -0.42
N THR A 16 5.32 8.19 0.17
CA THR A 16 4.20 8.57 1.02
C THR A 16 4.26 7.80 2.32
N TYR A 17 3.82 8.43 3.40
CA TYR A 17 3.85 7.82 4.73
C TYR A 17 2.69 8.31 5.57
N HIS A 18 1.94 7.38 6.11
CA HIS A 18 0.83 7.63 7.02
C HIS A 18 1.01 6.82 8.28
N ARG A 19 0.58 7.37 9.40
CA ARG A 19 0.55 6.67 10.68
C ARG A 19 -0.67 7.08 11.50
N ARG A 20 -1.13 6.17 12.34
CA ARG A 20 -2.18 6.42 13.33
C ARG A 20 -1.82 5.68 14.61
N GLU A 21 -1.96 6.38 15.72
CA GLU A 21 -1.72 5.86 17.05
C GLU A 21 -3.03 5.35 17.66
N ALA A 22 -2.95 4.30 18.46
CA ALA A 22 -4.09 3.71 19.16
C ALA A 22 -3.69 3.30 20.58
N THR A 23 -4.61 3.47 21.53
CA THR A 23 -4.44 3.09 22.94
C THR A 23 -4.77 1.61 23.19
N VAL A 24 -4.30 0.75 22.30
CA VAL A 24 -4.44 -0.71 22.35
C VAL A 24 -3.08 -1.35 22.06
N ASP A 25 -2.95 -2.65 22.32
CA ASP A 25 -1.73 -3.39 21.98
C ASP A 25 -1.57 -3.55 20.45
N GLN A 26 -0.35 -3.83 20.02
CA GLN A 26 0.02 -3.99 18.62
C GLN A 26 -0.79 -5.08 17.92
N THR A 27 -1.00 -6.22 18.58
CA THR A 27 -1.70 -7.39 18.01
C THR A 27 -3.18 -7.07 17.74
N ALA A 28 -3.84 -6.40 18.70
CA ALA A 28 -5.23 -5.97 18.55
C ALA A 28 -5.36 -4.95 17.41
N LEU A 29 -4.44 -3.98 17.32
CA LEU A 29 -4.42 -2.98 16.26
C LEU A 29 -4.20 -3.61 14.88
N TRP A 30 -3.23 -4.53 14.76
CA TRP A 30 -2.96 -5.25 13.51
C TRP A 30 -4.15 -6.10 13.07
N ARG A 31 -4.74 -6.86 13.99
CA ARG A 31 -5.94 -7.66 13.72
C ARG A 31 -7.10 -6.78 13.21
N ALA A 32 -7.32 -5.63 13.83
CA ALA A 32 -8.32 -4.68 13.34
C ALA A 32 -8.01 -4.21 11.92
N ALA A 33 -6.75 -3.89 11.61
CA ALA A 33 -6.32 -3.44 10.28
C ALA A 33 -6.54 -4.51 9.19
N THR A 34 -6.20 -5.77 9.46
CA THR A 34 -6.35 -6.87 8.49
C THR A 34 -7.80 -7.22 8.18
N THR A 35 -8.75 -6.83 9.03
CA THR A 35 -10.19 -7.11 8.88
C THR A 35 -11.00 -5.96 8.26
N ILE A 36 -10.40 -4.80 7.96
CA ILE A 36 -11.07 -3.69 7.26
C ILE A 36 -11.44 -4.14 5.84
N ARG A 37 -12.73 -4.07 5.51
CA ARG A 37 -13.23 -4.36 4.16
C ARG A 37 -13.21 -3.10 3.31
N LEU A 38 -13.07 -3.27 2.01
CA LEU A 38 -13.18 -2.16 1.06
C LEU A 38 -14.56 -1.49 1.14
N ALA A 39 -15.62 -2.26 1.41
CA ALA A 39 -16.96 -1.73 1.64
C ALA A 39 -17.07 -0.82 2.87
N ASP A 40 -16.21 -0.98 3.88
CA ASP A 40 -16.20 -0.14 5.09
C ASP A 40 -15.61 1.25 4.80
N THR A 41 -14.87 1.40 3.69
CA THR A 41 -14.25 2.65 3.28
C THR A 41 -15.21 3.49 2.43
N ARG A 42 -15.21 4.81 2.63
CA ARG A 42 -16.13 5.72 1.90
C ARG A 42 -15.66 6.01 0.48
N ARG A 43 -14.36 6.18 0.28
CA ARG A 43 -13.77 6.65 -0.97
C ARG A 43 -12.82 5.62 -1.57
N LEU A 44 -11.99 4.99 -0.73
CA LEU A 44 -11.01 4.03 -1.18
C LEU A 44 -11.64 2.85 -1.94
N GLY A 45 -12.68 2.23 -1.39
CA GLY A 45 -13.35 1.09 -2.02
C GLY A 45 -13.86 1.41 -3.42
N LYS A 46 -14.45 2.61 -3.63
CA LYS A 46 -14.91 3.07 -4.94
C LYS A 46 -13.75 3.28 -5.92
N LEU A 47 -12.67 3.91 -5.44
CA LEU A 47 -11.49 4.17 -6.26
C LEU A 47 -10.81 2.86 -6.68
N VAL A 48 -10.63 1.95 -5.75
CA VAL A 48 -9.98 0.65 -5.99
C VAL A 48 -10.81 -0.20 -6.94
N SER A 49 -12.14 -0.30 -6.73
CA SER A 49 -13.04 -1.04 -7.63
C SER A 49 -13.06 -0.45 -9.05
N TRP A 50 -12.93 0.88 -9.17
CA TRP A 50 -12.81 1.54 -10.48
C TRP A 50 -11.45 1.26 -11.13
N ARG A 51 -10.37 1.23 -10.34
CA ARG A 51 -8.99 1.18 -10.85
C ARG A 51 -8.47 -0.24 -11.06
N ILE A 52 -8.87 -1.19 -10.22
CA ILE A 52 -8.38 -2.57 -10.21
C ILE A 52 -9.53 -3.52 -10.59
N PRO A 53 -9.45 -4.21 -11.74
CA PRO A 53 -10.47 -5.16 -12.15
C PRO A 53 -10.58 -6.34 -11.18
N GLY A 54 -11.80 -6.84 -10.97
CA GLY A 54 -12.03 -8.04 -10.17
C GLY A 54 -12.02 -7.83 -8.65
N VAL A 55 -11.81 -6.60 -8.17
CA VAL A 55 -11.88 -6.30 -6.73
C VAL A 55 -13.34 -6.31 -6.27
N HIS A 56 -13.63 -7.11 -5.24
CA HIS A 56 -14.96 -7.21 -4.66
C HIS A 56 -15.07 -6.34 -3.40
N PRO A 57 -16.20 -5.66 -3.14
CA PRO A 57 -16.37 -4.81 -1.95
C PRO A 57 -16.20 -5.53 -0.61
N SER A 58 -16.48 -6.83 -0.55
CA SER A 58 -16.28 -7.63 0.67
C SER A 58 -14.83 -8.01 0.94
N GLN A 59 -13.94 -7.86 -0.03
CA GLN A 59 -12.51 -8.10 0.12
C GLN A 59 -11.92 -7.14 1.15
N THR A 60 -11.04 -7.66 2.01
CA THR A 60 -10.35 -6.81 2.98
C THR A 60 -9.25 -5.99 2.30
N TYR A 61 -8.88 -4.89 2.95
CA TYR A 61 -7.74 -4.08 2.53
C TYR A 61 -6.45 -4.90 2.51
N HIS A 62 -6.27 -5.80 3.46
CA HIS A 62 -5.13 -6.71 3.52
C HIS A 62 -5.11 -7.70 2.35
N GLU A 63 -6.25 -8.33 2.03
CA GLU A 63 -6.37 -9.24 0.89
C GLU A 63 -6.13 -8.53 -0.45
N LEU A 64 -6.50 -7.26 -0.58
CA LEU A 64 -6.24 -6.47 -1.77
C LEU A 64 -4.75 -6.48 -2.13
N PHE A 65 -3.87 -6.27 -1.15
CA PHE A 65 -2.42 -6.23 -1.36
C PHE A 65 -1.77 -7.60 -1.50
N ARG A 66 -2.54 -8.69 -1.36
CA ARG A 66 -2.11 -10.08 -1.60
C ARG A 66 -2.62 -10.65 -2.91
N ALA A 67 -3.48 -9.91 -3.60
CA ALA A 67 -4.10 -10.33 -4.87
C ALA A 67 -3.56 -9.52 -6.03
N TYR A 68 -3.67 -10.08 -7.24
CA TYR A 68 -3.37 -9.35 -8.47
C TYR A 68 -4.01 -7.95 -8.45
N PRO A 69 -3.29 -6.90 -8.86
CA PRO A 69 -1.98 -6.88 -9.54
C PRO A 69 -0.77 -6.86 -8.59
N PHE A 70 -0.95 -7.05 -7.30
CA PHE A 70 0.13 -7.02 -6.32
C PHE A 70 0.77 -8.40 -6.16
N THR A 71 2.05 -8.39 -5.83
CA THR A 71 2.82 -9.57 -5.44
C THR A 71 3.33 -9.35 -4.02
N VAL A 72 3.13 -10.33 -3.13
CA VAL A 72 3.67 -10.27 -1.77
C VAL A 72 5.20 -10.38 -1.85
N LEU A 73 5.88 -9.38 -1.31
CA LEU A 73 7.34 -9.31 -1.26
C LEU A 73 7.89 -9.82 0.07
N GLN A 74 7.17 -9.50 1.14
CA GLN A 74 7.51 -9.93 2.50
C GLN A 74 6.25 -9.90 3.36
N GLU A 75 6.10 -10.89 4.24
CA GLU A 75 5.01 -10.94 5.20
C GLU A 75 5.51 -11.51 6.53
N THR A 76 5.09 -10.89 7.63
CA THR A 76 5.28 -11.37 9.01
C THR A 76 3.95 -11.24 9.78
N GLU A 77 3.96 -11.53 11.07
CA GLU A 77 2.75 -11.42 11.91
C GLU A 77 2.18 -10.00 12.00
N ASP A 78 3.01 -8.96 11.77
CA ASP A 78 2.69 -7.55 11.96
C ASP A 78 3.09 -6.65 10.78
N LEU A 79 3.53 -7.24 9.68
CA LEU A 79 3.99 -6.54 8.47
C LEU A 79 3.51 -7.25 7.21
N LEU A 80 3.01 -6.48 6.26
CA LEU A 80 2.81 -6.89 4.88
C LEU A 80 3.53 -5.90 3.95
N VAL A 81 4.41 -6.41 3.10
CA VAL A 81 5.03 -5.68 1.99
C VAL A 81 4.57 -6.28 0.68
N SER A 82 4.04 -5.46 -0.19
CA SER A 82 3.56 -5.88 -1.52
C SER A 82 4.08 -4.94 -2.59
N GLY A 83 4.30 -5.47 -3.77
CA GLY A 83 4.80 -4.71 -4.90
C GLY A 83 3.97 -4.90 -6.15
N LEU A 84 4.03 -3.94 -7.03
CA LEU A 84 3.57 -4.05 -8.41
C LEU A 84 4.53 -3.30 -9.34
N CYS A 85 4.60 -3.74 -10.58
CA CYS A 85 5.38 -3.11 -11.63
C CYS A 85 4.48 -2.69 -12.79
N GLY A 86 4.95 -1.73 -13.61
CA GLY A 86 4.24 -1.37 -14.83
C GLY A 86 3.99 0.13 -14.97
N ARG A 87 3.02 0.47 -15.82
CA ARG A 87 2.67 1.86 -16.16
C ARG A 87 1.46 2.33 -15.38
N ILE A 88 1.66 2.79 -14.15
CA ILE A 88 0.56 3.20 -13.25
C ILE A 88 -0.26 4.39 -13.75
N TRP A 89 0.22 5.10 -14.76
CA TRP A 89 -0.45 6.26 -15.37
C TRP A 89 -1.40 5.90 -16.52
N THR A 90 -1.43 4.65 -16.96
CA THR A 90 -2.35 4.23 -18.03
C THR A 90 -3.71 3.85 -17.47
N LEU A 91 -4.76 4.08 -18.22
CA LEU A 91 -6.10 3.59 -17.90
C LEU A 91 -6.32 2.13 -18.35
N ALA A 92 -5.36 1.55 -19.05
CA ALA A 92 -5.47 0.20 -19.59
C ALA A 92 -5.58 -0.88 -18.52
N ARG A 93 -5.15 -0.60 -17.27
CA ARG A 93 -5.19 -1.55 -16.15
C ARG A 93 -4.41 -2.84 -16.43
N ASP A 94 -3.44 -2.71 -17.33
CA ASP A 94 -2.59 -3.81 -17.77
C ASP A 94 -1.31 -3.81 -16.94
N TYR A 95 -1.37 -4.55 -15.84
CA TYR A 95 -0.21 -4.77 -14.98
C TYR A 95 0.35 -6.15 -15.26
N PRO A 96 1.67 -6.30 -15.41
CA PRO A 96 2.27 -7.61 -15.51
C PRO A 96 2.05 -8.40 -14.21
N ALA A 97 1.67 -9.67 -14.34
CA ALA A 97 1.68 -10.58 -13.22
C ALA A 97 3.13 -10.99 -12.94
N LEU A 98 3.65 -10.65 -11.78
CA LEU A 98 4.98 -11.06 -11.36
C LEU A 98 4.94 -12.47 -10.78
N ALA A 99 5.93 -13.29 -11.10
CA ALA A 99 5.98 -14.67 -10.62
C ALA A 99 6.23 -14.73 -9.10
N ASP A 100 7.10 -13.85 -8.61
CA ASP A 100 7.54 -13.81 -7.22
C ASP A 100 8.19 -12.46 -6.85
N ALA A 101 8.69 -12.37 -5.64
CA ALA A 101 9.40 -11.18 -5.15
C ALA A 101 10.73 -10.94 -5.86
N GLY A 102 11.39 -11.98 -6.38
CA GLY A 102 12.61 -11.85 -7.19
C GLY A 102 12.32 -11.14 -8.51
N ALA A 103 11.22 -11.50 -9.19
CA ALA A 103 10.78 -10.82 -10.41
C ALA A 103 10.49 -9.33 -10.18
N PHE A 104 10.02 -8.96 -8.98
CA PHE A 104 9.88 -7.54 -8.61
C PHE A 104 11.24 -6.86 -8.41
N ALA A 105 12.18 -7.52 -7.74
CA ALA A 105 13.51 -6.96 -7.46
C ALA A 105 14.30 -6.73 -8.75
N ASP A 106 14.21 -7.67 -9.70
CA ASP A 106 14.94 -7.66 -10.98
C ASP A 106 14.21 -6.86 -12.07
N TRP A 107 13.04 -6.26 -11.76
CA TRP A 107 12.25 -5.53 -12.76
C TRP A 107 12.99 -4.28 -13.27
N ASP A 108 13.25 -4.23 -14.58
CA ASP A 108 13.98 -3.16 -15.26
C ASP A 108 13.32 -2.66 -16.56
N GLU A 109 12.05 -3.04 -16.84
CA GLU A 109 11.34 -2.65 -18.06
C GLU A 109 11.27 -1.12 -18.21
N ARG A 110 11.83 -0.61 -19.32
CA ARG A 110 11.89 0.83 -19.58
C ARG A 110 10.50 1.44 -19.75
N GLY A 111 10.37 2.67 -19.29
CA GLY A 111 9.11 3.39 -19.34
C GLY A 111 8.07 2.91 -18.31
N THR A 112 8.51 2.22 -17.25
CA THR A 112 7.66 1.70 -16.16
C THR A 112 8.16 2.14 -14.78
N VAL A 113 7.43 1.78 -13.74
CA VAL A 113 7.79 1.97 -12.34
C VAL A 113 7.73 0.65 -11.57
N ARG A 114 8.48 0.59 -10.47
CA ARG A 114 8.25 -0.34 -9.36
C ARG A 114 7.57 0.42 -8.23
N VAL A 115 6.50 -0.12 -7.71
CA VAL A 115 5.78 0.44 -6.56
C VAL A 115 5.77 -0.59 -5.46
N ALA A 116 6.25 -0.25 -4.29
CA ALA A 116 6.14 -1.09 -3.11
C ALA A 116 5.33 -0.39 -2.03
N PHE A 117 4.47 -1.16 -1.36
CA PHE A 117 3.63 -0.76 -0.25
C PHE A 117 4.03 -1.58 0.98
N ALA A 118 4.18 -0.93 2.10
CA ALA A 118 4.36 -1.60 3.39
C ALA A 118 3.27 -1.14 4.36
N HIS A 119 2.64 -2.10 5.01
CA HIS A 119 1.69 -1.89 6.08
C HIS A 119 2.19 -2.66 7.30
N TRP A 120 2.27 -2.00 8.45
CA TRP A 120 2.74 -2.66 9.68
C TRP A 120 2.17 -2.01 10.92
N ALA A 121 2.09 -2.79 11.99
CA ALA A 121 1.86 -2.29 13.32
C ALA A 121 3.14 -2.38 14.14
N ARG A 122 3.33 -1.48 15.07
CA ARG A 122 4.43 -1.56 16.03
C ARG A 122 4.02 -1.04 17.41
N GLU A 123 4.63 -1.60 18.43
CA GLU A 123 4.53 -1.10 19.78
C GLU A 123 5.36 0.19 19.96
N ARG A 124 4.90 1.05 20.84
CA ARG A 124 5.57 2.28 21.26
C ARG A 124 6.07 2.14 22.69
N GLU A 125 7.03 2.98 23.05
CA GLU A 125 7.64 3.00 24.38
C GLU A 125 6.64 3.29 25.52
N ASP A 126 5.54 3.95 25.22
CA ASP A 126 4.44 4.27 26.15
C ASP A 126 3.40 3.14 26.31
N GLY A 127 3.64 1.97 25.70
CA GLY A 127 2.72 0.83 25.75
C GLY A 127 1.52 0.95 24.83
N THR A 128 1.44 2.02 24.01
CA THR A 128 0.45 2.15 22.93
C THR A 128 0.99 1.53 21.65
N ALA A 129 0.14 1.41 20.63
CA ALA A 129 0.57 0.94 19.33
C ALA A 129 0.36 2.00 18.24
N GLU A 130 1.12 1.89 17.16
CA GLU A 130 0.86 2.66 15.96
C GLU A 130 0.73 1.75 14.73
N LEU A 131 -0.22 2.08 13.88
CA LEU A 131 -0.40 1.48 12.56
C LEU A 131 0.19 2.40 11.50
N CYS A 132 1.02 1.85 10.65
CA CYS A 132 1.76 2.58 9.63
C CYS A 132 1.46 2.05 8.23
N SER A 133 1.50 2.95 7.25
CA SER A 133 1.46 2.65 5.82
C SER A 133 2.47 3.51 5.10
N GLU A 134 3.33 2.90 4.31
CA GLU A 134 4.31 3.59 3.46
C GLU A 134 4.24 3.05 2.04
N ALA A 135 4.29 3.94 1.05
CA ALA A 135 4.46 3.56 -0.34
C ALA A 135 5.66 4.26 -0.93
N ARG A 136 6.40 3.56 -1.77
CA ARG A 136 7.53 4.09 -2.55
C ARG A 136 7.35 3.75 -4.02
N VAL A 137 7.66 4.71 -4.86
CA VAL A 137 7.60 4.57 -6.32
C VAL A 137 8.99 4.85 -6.89
N HIS A 138 9.60 3.84 -7.48
CA HIS A 138 10.84 3.96 -8.23
C HIS A 138 10.54 4.00 -9.73
N ALA A 139 11.00 5.04 -10.40
CA ALA A 139 10.91 5.13 -11.86
C ALA A 139 12.15 4.48 -12.48
N VAL A 140 11.92 3.46 -13.33
CA VAL A 140 13.01 2.66 -13.93
C VAL A 140 13.96 3.51 -14.81
N ASP A 141 13.40 4.53 -15.47
CA ASP A 141 14.19 5.44 -16.32
C ASP A 141 13.71 6.90 -16.25
N THR A 142 14.41 7.78 -16.94
CA THR A 142 14.10 9.21 -16.98
C THR A 142 12.72 9.50 -17.59
N THR A 143 12.31 8.72 -18.59
CA THR A 143 10.99 8.88 -19.24
C THR A 143 9.88 8.54 -18.26
N ALA A 144 10.01 7.42 -17.54
CA ALA A 144 9.10 7.03 -16.46
C ALA A 144 9.04 8.09 -15.36
N ARG A 145 10.19 8.64 -14.98
CA ARG A 145 10.30 9.70 -13.95
C ARG A 145 9.55 10.98 -14.33
N LEU A 146 9.67 11.40 -15.60
CA LEU A 146 8.95 12.58 -16.10
C LEU A 146 7.44 12.36 -16.12
N ARG A 147 7.00 11.18 -16.61
CA ARG A 147 5.58 10.81 -16.62
C ARG A 147 5.01 10.71 -15.20
N LEU A 148 5.77 10.10 -14.28
CA LEU A 148 5.38 10.00 -12.87
C LEU A 148 5.19 11.39 -12.26
N LYS A 149 6.12 12.33 -12.47
CA LYS A 149 6.00 13.73 -12.00
C LYS A 149 4.75 14.42 -12.53
N ALA A 150 4.45 14.27 -13.82
CA ALA A 150 3.29 14.89 -14.45
C ALA A 150 1.98 14.37 -13.85
N ILE A 151 1.87 13.05 -13.63
CA ILE A 151 0.64 12.45 -13.11
C ILE A 151 0.52 12.58 -11.59
N TRP A 152 1.65 12.70 -10.86
CA TRP A 152 1.62 12.80 -9.40
C TRP A 152 0.91 14.07 -8.93
N ALA A 153 0.96 15.14 -9.69
CA ALA A 153 0.19 16.36 -9.42
C ALA A 153 -1.33 16.10 -9.40
N LEU A 154 -1.80 15.12 -10.19
CA LEU A 154 -3.20 14.69 -10.25
C LEU A 154 -3.53 13.58 -9.24
N LEU A 155 -2.59 12.64 -9.03
CA LEU A 155 -2.79 11.47 -8.18
C LEU A 155 -2.45 11.72 -6.70
N GLY A 156 -1.64 12.73 -6.39
CA GLY A 156 -1.22 13.02 -5.01
C GLY A 156 -2.38 13.14 -4.00
N PRO A 157 -3.52 13.77 -4.34
CA PRO A 157 -4.69 13.77 -3.47
C PRO A 157 -5.31 12.39 -3.21
N PHE A 158 -5.23 11.47 -4.18
CA PHE A 158 -5.78 10.11 -4.06
C PHE A 158 -4.93 9.21 -3.18
N GLU A 159 -3.64 9.46 -3.14
CA GLU A 159 -2.70 8.72 -2.31
C GLU A 159 -3.04 8.83 -0.82
N ARG A 160 -3.46 10.01 -0.35
CA ARG A 160 -3.93 10.20 1.03
C ARG A 160 -5.11 9.30 1.38
N LEU A 161 -5.97 8.98 0.42
CA LEU A 161 -7.12 8.11 0.64
C LEU A 161 -6.67 6.65 0.83
N VAL A 162 -5.68 6.19 0.04
CA VAL A 162 -5.18 4.82 0.14
C VAL A 162 -4.50 4.56 1.48
N GLY A 163 -3.73 5.52 1.97
CA GLY A 163 -2.99 5.36 3.22
C GLY A 163 -3.77 5.76 4.47
N ALA A 164 -4.58 6.82 4.44
CA ALA A 164 -5.16 7.40 5.65
C ALA A 164 -6.49 6.74 6.08
N GLU A 165 -7.41 6.51 5.15
CA GLU A 165 -8.77 6.05 5.48
C GLU A 165 -8.80 4.66 6.14
N PRO A 166 -8.08 3.62 5.64
CA PRO A 166 -8.03 2.32 6.29
C PRO A 166 -7.41 2.36 7.68
N LEU A 167 -6.35 3.17 7.87
CA LEU A 167 -5.70 3.30 9.16
C LEU A 167 -6.65 3.92 10.20
N GLU A 168 -7.41 4.93 9.84
CA GLU A 168 -8.39 5.55 10.74
C GLU A 168 -9.51 4.59 11.13
N LEU A 169 -9.99 3.80 10.18
CA LEU A 169 -11.00 2.78 10.45
C LEU A 169 -10.47 1.68 11.36
N ALA A 170 -9.23 1.23 11.14
CA ALA A 170 -8.60 0.22 11.95
C ALA A 170 -8.46 0.68 13.41
N VAL A 171 -7.98 1.91 13.63
CA VAL A 171 -7.86 2.48 14.98
C VAL A 171 -9.22 2.57 15.67
N ARG A 172 -10.23 3.11 15.00
CA ARG A 172 -11.61 3.18 15.57
C ARG A 172 -12.12 1.79 15.94
N ARG A 173 -11.95 0.80 15.07
CA ARG A 173 -12.39 -0.58 15.32
C ARG A 173 -11.64 -1.21 16.50
N ALA A 174 -10.31 -1.03 16.57
CA ALA A 174 -9.49 -1.55 17.66
C ALA A 174 -9.88 -0.95 19.02
N GLN A 175 -10.25 0.32 19.05
CA GLN A 175 -10.66 1.04 20.27
C GLN A 175 -12.16 0.85 20.63
N GLY A 176 -12.91 0.01 19.87
CA GLY A 176 -14.32 -0.24 20.14
C GLY A 176 -15.25 0.92 19.75
N ALA A 177 -14.76 1.88 19.00
CA ALA A 177 -15.59 2.95 18.45
C ALA A 177 -16.24 2.47 17.14
N THR A 178 -17.51 2.12 17.21
CA THR A 178 -18.40 1.80 16.07
C THR A 178 -18.87 3.07 15.34
#